data_2792b863f8187253b76b5b6f4a0b1b39
#
_entry.id   2792b863f8187253b76b5b6f4a0b1b39
#
_cell.length_a   1.000
_cell.length_b   1.000
_cell.length_c   1.000
_cell.angle_alpha   90.00
_cell.angle_beta   90.00
_cell.angle_gamma   90.00
#
_symmetry.space_group_name_H-M   'P 1'
#
loop_
_entity.id
_entity.type
_entity.pdbx_description
1 polymer ?
#
loop_
_entity_poly.entity_id
_entity_poly.type
_entity_poly.pdbx_seq_one_letter_code
_entity_poly.pdbx_strand_id
1 'polypeptide(L)'
;INNSSKGGFCGFTSRLLYLGPESPHDCECPDDVKTVFPRFYAIYNQAYKADSLGLDEIAGMGYRKAVEILVKDYCLQVLTDDRKKESIPSMPLAQCIKLIPYERIKTLALGSAWLGNDETHYERKHTDRDLDDLKRFVKALVFFVSADLAASDASSLCTPKRTEQL
;
A
#
# COMPACT_ATOMS: atom_id res chain seq x y z
N ILE A 1 37.63 62.00 30.37
CA ILE A 1 36.76 61.05 31.08
C ILE A 1 35.97 60.32 29.99
N ASN A 2 36.47 59.12 29.63
CA ASN A 2 35.87 58.27 28.59
C ASN A 2 34.76 57.43 29.19
N ASN A 3 33.60 57.48 28.63
CA ASN A 3 32.54 56.54 28.96
C ASN A 3 32.22 55.73 27.68
N SER A 4 32.77 54.51 27.61
CA SER A 4 32.49 53.53 26.56
C SER A 4 31.23 52.74 26.93
N SER A 5 30.12 53.08 26.33
CA SER A 5 28.90 52.23 26.38
C SER A 5 29.06 51.08 25.39
N LYS A 6 29.34 49.89 25.94
CA LYS A 6 29.21 48.62 25.17
C LYS A 6 27.74 48.29 25.04
N GLY A 7 27.16 48.54 23.87
CA GLY A 7 25.86 48.01 23.48
C GLY A 7 25.96 46.50 23.25
N GLY A 8 25.41 45.72 24.16
CA GLY A 8 25.26 44.29 24.01
C GLY A 8 24.18 44.01 22.95
N PHE A 9 24.57 43.42 21.84
CA PHE A 9 23.65 42.90 20.85
C PHE A 9 23.01 41.62 21.37
N CYS A 10 21.76 41.73 21.82
CA CYS A 10 20.97 40.56 22.21
C CYS A 10 20.54 39.83 20.92
N GLY A 11 21.30 38.81 20.55
CA GLY A 11 20.95 37.97 19.42
C GLY A 11 19.72 37.11 19.75
N PHE A 12 18.56 37.49 19.26
CA PHE A 12 17.39 36.61 19.23
C PHE A 12 17.60 35.58 18.15
N THR A 13 17.96 34.36 18.50
CA THR A 13 17.84 33.19 17.63
C THR A 13 16.38 32.76 17.62
N SER A 14 15.60 33.27 16.69
CA SER A 14 14.28 32.74 16.42
C SER A 14 14.45 31.40 15.74
N ARG A 15 14.25 30.30 16.49
CA ARG A 15 14.11 28.97 15.91
C ARG A 15 12.71 28.93 15.29
N LEU A 16 12.62 28.93 13.97
CA LEU A 16 11.38 28.71 13.26
C LEU A 16 10.89 27.30 13.61
N LEU A 17 9.97 27.20 14.55
CA LEU A 17 9.22 25.97 14.78
C LEU A 17 8.29 25.82 13.56
N TYR A 18 8.48 24.77 12.78
CA TYR A 18 7.58 24.41 11.68
C TYR A 18 6.19 24.17 12.27
N LEU A 19 5.30 25.14 12.09
CA LEU A 19 3.89 25.06 12.40
C LEU A 19 3.12 24.54 11.18
N GLY A 20 3.65 23.49 10.55
CA GLY A 20 2.89 22.76 9.53
C GLY A 20 1.88 21.82 10.20
N PRO A 21 0.90 21.31 9.44
CA PRO A 21 0.05 20.25 9.94
C PRO A 21 0.93 19.09 10.42
N GLU A 22 0.56 18.46 11.53
CA GLU A 22 1.24 17.27 12.02
C GLU A 22 1.42 16.29 10.85
N SER A 23 2.63 15.72 10.72
CA SER A 23 2.84 14.74 9.65
C SER A 23 1.81 13.64 9.80
N PRO A 24 1.04 13.31 8.73
CA PRO A 24 0.03 12.27 8.81
C PRO A 24 0.65 10.98 9.36
N HIS A 25 -0.06 10.34 10.29
CA HIS A 25 0.36 9.04 10.80
C HIS A 25 0.50 8.03 9.66
N ASP A 26 1.29 6.98 9.89
CA ASP A 26 1.39 5.89 8.92
C ASP A 26 0.06 5.10 8.86
N CYS A 27 -0.24 4.58 7.67
CA CYS A 27 -1.45 3.79 7.46
C CYS A 27 -1.43 2.50 8.29
N GLU A 28 -2.61 2.07 8.72
CA GLU A 28 -2.79 0.76 9.32
C GLU A 28 -2.55 -0.34 8.28
N CYS A 29 -1.53 -1.15 8.49
CA CYS A 29 -1.18 -2.26 7.61
C CYS A 29 -0.55 -3.38 8.47
N PRO A 30 -0.91 -4.66 8.26
CA PRO A 30 -0.30 -5.79 8.96
C PRO A 30 1.21 -5.86 8.73
N ASP A 31 1.97 -6.24 9.76
CA ASP A 31 3.44 -6.23 9.71
C ASP A 31 4.02 -7.28 8.77
N ASP A 32 3.36 -8.42 8.61
CA ASP A 32 3.69 -9.43 7.63
C ASP A 32 3.58 -8.88 6.19
N VAL A 33 2.51 -8.14 5.88
CA VAL A 33 2.34 -7.50 4.58
C VAL A 33 3.40 -6.43 4.33
N LYS A 34 3.74 -5.62 5.35
CA LYS A 34 4.83 -4.62 5.23
C LYS A 34 6.17 -5.30 4.92
N THR A 35 6.42 -6.44 5.54
CA THR A 35 7.68 -7.20 5.41
C THR A 35 7.77 -7.88 4.05
N VAL A 36 6.71 -8.56 3.63
CA VAL A 36 6.68 -9.34 2.38
C VAL A 36 6.52 -8.44 1.15
N PHE A 37 5.75 -7.33 1.27
CA PHE A 37 5.43 -6.43 0.18
C PHE A 37 5.85 -4.97 0.47
N PRO A 38 7.14 -4.68 0.70
CA PRO A 38 7.59 -3.35 1.15
C PRO A 38 7.31 -2.26 0.11
N ARG A 39 7.35 -2.57 -1.18
CA ARG A 39 7.02 -1.63 -2.26
C ARG A 39 5.53 -1.25 -2.25
N PHE A 40 4.66 -2.22 -2.02
CA PHE A 40 3.23 -1.95 -1.83
C PHE A 40 3.03 -1.01 -0.66
N TYR A 41 3.59 -1.35 0.52
CA TYR A 41 3.42 -0.55 1.73
C TYR A 41 3.88 0.89 1.53
N ALA A 42 5.02 1.11 0.88
CA ALA A 42 5.53 2.45 0.62
C ALA A 42 4.54 3.31 -0.18
N ILE A 43 3.93 2.77 -1.23
CA ILE A 43 2.96 3.50 -2.08
C ILE A 43 1.62 3.64 -1.36
N TYR A 44 1.16 2.59 -0.68
CA TYR A 44 -0.09 2.62 0.10
C TYR A 44 -0.04 3.70 1.20
N ASN A 45 1.09 3.81 1.89
CA ASN A 45 1.30 4.83 2.93
C ASN A 45 1.36 6.26 2.34
N GLN A 46 1.94 6.45 1.14
CA GLN A 46 1.91 7.73 0.46
C GLN A 46 0.48 8.13 0.05
N ALA A 47 -0.31 7.18 -0.47
CA ALA A 47 -1.71 7.42 -0.81
C ALA A 47 -2.53 7.80 0.44
N TYR A 48 -2.32 7.09 1.54
CA TYR A 48 -2.96 7.38 2.83
C TYR A 48 -2.61 8.78 3.35
N LYS A 49 -1.34 9.20 3.23
CA LYS A 49 -0.90 10.55 3.64
C LYS A 49 -1.52 11.63 2.75
N ALA A 50 -1.61 11.40 1.45
CA ALA A 50 -2.28 12.31 0.52
C ALA A 50 -3.77 12.48 0.88
N ASP A 51 -4.47 11.37 1.14
CA ASP A 51 -5.86 11.35 1.61
C ASP A 51 -6.04 12.14 2.92
N SER A 52 -5.16 11.91 3.90
CA SER A 52 -5.18 12.64 5.18
C SER A 52 -4.99 14.15 5.04
N LEU A 53 -4.43 14.61 3.93
CA LEU A 53 -4.26 16.01 3.58
C LEU A 53 -5.39 16.55 2.68
N GLY A 54 -6.42 15.76 2.38
CA GLY A 54 -7.53 16.13 1.49
C GLY A 54 -7.13 16.20 0.02
N LEU A 55 -6.07 15.50 -0.38
CA LEU A 55 -5.60 15.41 -1.77
C LEU A 55 -6.22 14.19 -2.47
N ASP A 56 -7.54 14.15 -2.58
CA ASP A 56 -8.35 12.99 -2.95
C ASP A 56 -7.95 12.41 -4.32
N GLU A 57 -7.76 13.24 -5.33
CA GLU A 57 -7.33 12.81 -6.67
C GLU A 57 -5.95 12.12 -6.65
N ILE A 58 -5.01 12.68 -5.89
CA ILE A 58 -3.67 12.10 -5.72
C ILE A 58 -3.74 10.80 -4.92
N ALA A 59 -4.55 10.78 -3.87
CA ALA A 59 -4.79 9.61 -3.05
C ALA A 59 -5.39 8.46 -3.88
N GLY A 60 -6.41 8.75 -4.69
CA GLY A 60 -7.06 7.78 -5.58
C GLY A 60 -6.07 7.13 -6.55
N MET A 61 -5.26 7.94 -7.24
CA MET A 61 -4.20 7.43 -8.12
C MET A 61 -3.17 6.59 -7.34
N GLY A 62 -2.80 7.01 -6.13
CA GLY A 62 -1.88 6.30 -5.25
C GLY A 62 -2.43 4.94 -4.82
N TYR A 63 -3.68 4.88 -4.37
CA TYR A 63 -4.35 3.62 -4.02
C TYR A 63 -4.44 2.67 -5.22
N ARG A 64 -4.79 3.20 -6.40
CA ARG A 64 -4.81 2.40 -7.63
C ARG A 64 -3.45 1.78 -7.94
N LYS A 65 -2.37 2.56 -7.77
CA LYS A 65 -1.00 2.08 -7.97
C LYS A 65 -0.59 1.05 -6.92
N ALA A 66 -0.98 1.25 -5.67
CA ALA A 66 -0.75 0.29 -4.59
C ALA A 66 -1.40 -1.06 -4.89
N VAL A 67 -2.68 -1.06 -5.31
CA VAL A 67 -3.39 -2.30 -5.70
C VAL A 67 -2.67 -3.05 -6.81
N GLU A 68 -2.20 -2.35 -7.84
CA GLU A 68 -1.45 -2.99 -8.93
C GLU A 68 -0.19 -3.69 -8.42
N ILE A 69 0.58 -3.02 -7.55
CA ILE A 69 1.80 -3.58 -6.98
C ILE A 69 1.47 -4.79 -6.11
N LEU A 70 0.51 -4.65 -5.18
CA LEU A 70 0.13 -5.75 -4.29
C LEU A 70 -0.32 -7.00 -5.07
N VAL A 71 -1.17 -6.83 -6.06
CA VAL A 71 -1.68 -7.94 -6.87
C VAL A 71 -0.55 -8.64 -7.63
N LYS A 72 0.35 -7.88 -8.26
CA LYS A 72 1.47 -8.45 -9.00
C LYS A 72 2.44 -9.17 -8.08
N ASP A 73 2.86 -8.54 -6.98
CA ASP A 73 3.78 -9.11 -6.02
C ASP A 73 3.16 -10.34 -5.33
N TYR A 74 1.86 -10.30 -5.01
CA TYR A 74 1.13 -11.45 -4.48
C TYR A 74 1.05 -12.61 -5.48
N CYS A 75 0.79 -12.35 -6.76
CA CYS A 75 0.84 -13.39 -7.79
C CYS A 75 2.23 -14.06 -7.87
N LEU A 76 3.31 -13.27 -7.78
CA LEU A 76 4.68 -13.81 -7.75
C LEU A 76 4.92 -14.73 -6.54
N GLN A 77 4.24 -14.46 -5.42
CA GLN A 77 4.35 -15.26 -4.20
C GLN A 77 3.59 -16.59 -4.29
N VAL A 78 2.34 -16.57 -4.81
CA VAL A 78 1.44 -17.74 -4.76
C VAL A 78 1.53 -18.67 -5.98
N LEU A 79 1.99 -18.17 -7.13
CA LEU A 79 2.13 -18.99 -8.31
C LEU A 79 3.35 -19.91 -8.19
N THR A 80 3.19 -21.16 -8.66
CA THR A 80 4.28 -22.15 -8.71
C THR A 80 4.89 -22.29 -10.10
N ASP A 81 4.20 -21.78 -11.15
CA ASP A 81 4.65 -21.86 -12.54
C ASP A 81 5.59 -20.69 -12.87
N ASP A 82 6.87 -20.97 -13.04
CA ASP A 82 7.91 -19.95 -13.29
C ASP A 82 7.67 -19.17 -14.59
N ARG A 83 7.16 -19.82 -15.65
CA ARG A 83 6.84 -19.12 -16.91
C ARG A 83 5.75 -18.07 -16.72
N LYS A 84 4.77 -18.35 -15.85
CA LYS A 84 3.74 -17.37 -15.50
C LYS A 84 4.35 -16.23 -14.68
N LYS A 85 5.22 -16.54 -13.73
CA LYS A 85 5.91 -15.50 -12.92
C LYS A 85 6.70 -14.53 -13.79
N GLU A 86 7.44 -15.01 -14.77
CA GLU A 86 8.21 -14.16 -15.69
C GLU A 86 7.34 -13.16 -16.46
N SER A 87 6.09 -13.51 -16.74
CA SER A 87 5.16 -12.64 -17.47
C SER A 87 4.47 -11.59 -16.59
N ILE A 88 4.37 -11.78 -15.27
CA ILE A 88 3.63 -10.91 -14.34
C ILE A 88 4.02 -9.43 -14.45
N PRO A 89 5.30 -9.04 -14.50
CA PRO A 89 5.67 -7.62 -14.52
C PRO A 89 5.07 -6.85 -15.70
N SER A 90 4.97 -7.46 -16.89
CA SER A 90 4.44 -6.87 -18.11
C SER A 90 2.94 -7.12 -18.31
N MET A 91 2.35 -8.03 -17.52
CA MET A 91 0.96 -8.45 -17.68
C MET A 91 -0.01 -7.34 -17.23
N PRO A 92 -1.10 -7.07 -17.95
CA PRO A 92 -2.18 -6.19 -17.51
C PRO A 92 -2.77 -6.65 -16.16
N LEU A 93 -3.10 -5.69 -15.28
CA LEU A 93 -3.61 -5.98 -13.93
C LEU A 93 -4.81 -6.92 -13.94
N ALA A 94 -5.76 -6.72 -14.85
CA ALA A 94 -6.94 -7.57 -14.96
C ALA A 94 -6.61 -9.05 -15.27
N GLN A 95 -5.49 -9.31 -15.95
CA GLN A 95 -5.03 -10.67 -16.21
C GLN A 95 -4.32 -11.25 -14.97
N CYS A 96 -3.51 -10.45 -14.27
CA CYS A 96 -2.92 -10.87 -13.00
C CYS A 96 -3.99 -11.26 -11.97
N ILE A 97 -5.06 -10.47 -11.84
CA ILE A 97 -6.18 -10.76 -10.93
C ILE A 97 -6.82 -12.13 -11.24
N LYS A 98 -6.94 -12.52 -12.50
CA LYS A 98 -7.49 -13.83 -12.88
C LYS A 98 -6.64 -15.00 -12.40
N LEU A 99 -5.34 -14.79 -12.20
CA LEU A 99 -4.40 -15.82 -11.73
C LEU A 99 -4.46 -16.04 -10.22
N ILE A 100 -5.10 -15.14 -9.45
CA ILE A 100 -5.26 -15.29 -8.02
C ILE A 100 -6.14 -16.52 -7.73
N PRO A 101 -5.67 -17.49 -6.92
CA PRO A 101 -6.41 -18.74 -6.69
C PRO A 101 -7.60 -18.56 -5.73
N TYR A 102 -7.59 -17.52 -4.89
CA TYR A 102 -8.57 -17.31 -3.83
C TYR A 102 -9.64 -16.30 -4.26
N GLU A 103 -10.88 -16.75 -4.36
CA GLU A 103 -11.99 -15.97 -4.92
C GLU A 103 -12.27 -14.67 -4.17
N ARG A 104 -12.14 -14.67 -2.84
CA ARG A 104 -12.34 -13.44 -2.03
C ARG A 104 -11.28 -12.38 -2.32
N ILE A 105 -10.01 -12.79 -2.41
CA ILE A 105 -8.89 -11.90 -2.75
C ILE A 105 -9.08 -11.37 -4.18
N LYS A 106 -9.42 -12.25 -5.11
CA LYS A 106 -9.70 -11.90 -6.50
C LYS A 106 -10.82 -10.88 -6.63
N THR A 107 -11.94 -11.07 -5.95
CA THR A 107 -13.10 -10.17 -5.98
C THR A 107 -12.75 -8.79 -5.42
N LEU A 108 -12.03 -8.74 -4.28
CA LEU A 108 -11.58 -7.47 -3.69
C LEU A 108 -10.57 -6.75 -4.59
N ALA A 109 -9.62 -7.48 -5.17
CA ALA A 109 -8.66 -6.93 -6.11
C ALA A 109 -9.35 -6.35 -7.36
N LEU A 110 -10.36 -7.07 -7.88
CA LEU A 110 -11.13 -6.61 -9.05
C LEU A 110 -11.93 -5.34 -8.73
N GLY A 111 -12.68 -5.32 -7.61
CA GLY A 111 -13.42 -4.14 -7.16
C GLY A 111 -12.50 -2.94 -6.92
N SER A 112 -11.36 -3.15 -6.25
CA SER A 112 -10.36 -2.11 -6.05
C SER A 112 -9.77 -1.59 -7.37
N ALA A 113 -9.55 -2.48 -8.35
CA ALA A 113 -9.03 -2.10 -9.66
C ALA A 113 -10.04 -1.27 -10.46
N TRP A 114 -11.34 -1.60 -10.39
CA TRP A 114 -12.39 -0.84 -11.06
C TRP A 114 -12.54 0.56 -10.49
N LEU A 115 -12.70 0.68 -9.16
CA LEU A 115 -12.81 1.98 -8.51
C LEU A 115 -11.53 2.81 -8.68
N GLY A 116 -10.36 2.18 -8.56
CA GLY A 116 -9.09 2.87 -8.82
C GLY A 116 -8.93 3.34 -10.27
N ASN A 117 -9.53 2.68 -11.25
CA ASN A 117 -9.56 3.19 -12.62
C ASN A 117 -10.42 4.47 -12.73
N ASP A 118 -11.55 4.54 -12.02
CA ASP A 118 -12.40 5.73 -12.01
C ASP A 118 -11.67 6.95 -11.42
N GLU A 119 -10.74 6.74 -10.48
CA GLU A 119 -9.89 7.79 -9.91
C GLU A 119 -8.76 8.27 -10.87
N THR A 120 -8.52 7.55 -11.98
CA THR A 120 -7.45 7.88 -12.94
C THR A 120 -7.98 8.34 -14.30
N HIS A 121 -9.27 8.18 -14.56
CA HIS A 121 -9.90 8.53 -15.82
C HIS A 121 -10.79 9.77 -15.69
N TYR A 122 -10.90 10.55 -16.76
CA TYR A 122 -11.74 11.75 -16.82
C TYR A 122 -13.22 11.44 -16.56
N GLU A 123 -13.71 10.30 -17.07
CA GLU A 123 -15.08 9.85 -16.86
C GLU A 123 -15.12 8.70 -15.86
N ARG A 124 -15.86 8.87 -14.77
CA ARG A 124 -16.15 7.82 -13.80
C ARG A 124 -17.29 6.93 -14.30
N LYS A 125 -17.08 5.61 -14.22
CA LYS A 125 -18.10 4.59 -14.59
C LYS A 125 -18.98 4.20 -13.41
N HIS A 126 -18.43 4.24 -12.19
CA HIS A 126 -19.12 3.85 -10.95
C HIS A 126 -19.42 5.10 -10.13
N THR A 127 -20.35 5.92 -10.62
CA THR A 127 -20.70 7.21 -10.01
C THR A 127 -21.43 7.09 -8.66
N ASP A 128 -21.87 5.88 -8.32
CA ASP A 128 -22.47 5.50 -7.03
C ASP A 128 -21.43 5.11 -5.97
N ARG A 129 -20.15 5.15 -6.32
CA ARG A 129 -19.00 4.78 -5.47
C ARG A 129 -18.04 5.95 -5.36
N ASP A 130 -17.32 5.99 -4.24
CA ASP A 130 -16.38 7.05 -3.94
C ASP A 130 -15.00 6.50 -3.50
N LEU A 131 -14.09 7.42 -3.15
CA LEU A 131 -12.76 7.09 -2.66
C LEU A 131 -12.81 6.26 -1.37
N ASP A 132 -13.80 6.46 -0.51
CA ASP A 132 -13.95 5.69 0.73
C ASP A 132 -14.31 4.22 0.45
N ASP A 133 -15.10 3.95 -0.58
CA ASP A 133 -15.34 2.58 -1.05
C ASP A 133 -14.05 1.92 -1.54
N LEU A 134 -13.23 2.63 -2.33
CA LEU A 134 -11.93 2.15 -2.76
C LEU A 134 -11.02 1.83 -1.56
N LYS A 135 -10.90 2.74 -0.60
CA LYS A 135 -10.10 2.55 0.63
C LYS A 135 -10.55 1.33 1.40
N ARG A 136 -11.86 1.15 1.56
CA ARG A 136 -12.46 0.00 2.25
C ARG A 136 -12.10 -1.31 1.56
N PHE A 137 -12.16 -1.37 0.22
CA PHE A 137 -11.82 -2.57 -0.53
C PHE A 137 -10.32 -2.87 -0.47
N VAL A 138 -9.47 -1.86 -0.60
CA VAL A 138 -8.01 -2.02 -0.47
C VAL A 138 -7.65 -2.50 0.93
N LYS A 139 -8.22 -1.92 1.98
CA LYS A 139 -8.01 -2.36 3.36
C LYS A 139 -8.40 -3.83 3.54
N ALA A 140 -9.58 -4.23 3.07
CA ALA A 140 -10.02 -5.61 3.13
C ALA A 140 -9.10 -6.56 2.35
N LEU A 141 -8.66 -6.16 1.14
CA LEU A 141 -7.71 -6.91 0.33
C LEU A 141 -6.41 -7.18 1.09
N VAL A 142 -5.85 -6.16 1.73
CA VAL A 142 -4.62 -6.25 2.54
C VAL A 142 -4.77 -7.26 3.67
N PHE A 143 -5.89 -7.23 4.42
CA PHE A 143 -6.14 -8.17 5.50
C PHE A 143 -6.35 -9.61 5.01
N PHE A 144 -6.99 -9.81 3.87
CA PHE A 144 -7.12 -11.15 3.29
C PHE A 144 -5.78 -11.71 2.79
N VAL A 145 -4.93 -10.86 2.23
CA VAL A 145 -3.55 -11.24 1.86
C VAL A 145 -2.74 -11.62 3.10
N SER A 146 -2.81 -10.84 4.18
CA SER A 146 -2.17 -11.19 5.47
C SER A 146 -2.67 -12.52 6.01
N ALA A 147 -3.98 -12.75 6.00
CA ALA A 147 -4.56 -14.03 6.44
C ALA A 147 -4.07 -15.22 5.60
N ASP A 148 -3.89 -15.04 4.28
CA ASP A 148 -3.37 -16.08 3.40
C ASP A 148 -1.88 -16.37 3.66
N LEU A 149 -1.07 -15.34 3.91
CA LEU A 149 0.33 -15.48 4.31
C LEU A 149 0.44 -16.31 5.61
N ALA A 150 -0.37 -15.97 6.61
CA ALA A 150 -0.41 -16.70 7.87
C ALA A 150 -0.88 -18.16 7.68
N ALA A 151 -1.89 -18.41 6.83
CA ALA A 151 -2.36 -19.75 6.51
C ALA A 151 -1.29 -20.58 5.80
N SER A 152 -0.53 -19.96 4.90
CA SER A 152 0.60 -20.60 4.20
C SER A 152 1.71 -21.01 5.17
N ASP A 153 2.07 -20.12 6.11
CA ASP A 153 3.05 -20.42 7.16
C ASP A 153 2.56 -21.58 8.06
N ALA A 154 1.33 -21.53 8.53
CA ALA A 154 0.72 -22.61 9.30
C ALA A 154 0.73 -23.95 8.55
N SER A 155 0.46 -23.95 7.24
CA SER A 155 0.51 -25.16 6.41
C SER A 155 1.90 -25.77 6.37
N SER A 156 2.95 -24.95 6.38
CA SER A 156 4.33 -25.42 6.44
C SER A 156 4.67 -26.15 7.73
N LEU A 157 4.06 -25.74 8.85
CA LEU A 157 4.22 -26.41 10.15
C LEU A 157 3.44 -27.73 10.22
N CYS A 158 2.29 -27.81 9.57
CA CYS A 158 1.44 -29.00 9.56
C CYS A 158 1.93 -30.10 8.62
N THR A 159 2.82 -29.77 7.67
CA THR A 159 3.39 -30.76 6.76
C THR A 159 4.54 -31.51 7.46
N PRO A 160 4.45 -32.82 7.70
CA PRO A 160 5.53 -33.56 8.37
C PRO A 160 6.80 -33.47 7.54
N LYS A 161 7.91 -33.05 8.16
CA LYS A 161 9.24 -33.13 7.55
C LYS A 161 9.50 -34.59 7.20
N ARG A 162 9.58 -34.91 5.92
CA ARG A 162 9.98 -36.24 5.45
C ARG A 162 11.37 -36.47 5.99
N THR A 163 11.48 -37.28 7.04
CA THR A 163 12.80 -37.73 7.57
C THR A 163 13.42 -38.54 6.44
N GLU A 164 14.46 -38.01 5.81
CA GLU A 164 15.33 -38.78 4.97
C GLU A 164 16.01 -39.79 5.90
N GLN A 165 15.52 -41.03 5.88
CA GLN A 165 16.23 -42.15 6.43
C GLN A 165 17.33 -42.48 5.44
N LEU A 166 18.58 -42.27 5.89
CA LEU A 166 19.83 -42.81 5.34
C LEU A 166 19.81 -44.33 5.34
#